data_ea959ada56fc39f21d8f9f6a10f66b99
#
_entry.id   ea959ada56fc39f21d8f9f6a10f66b99
#
_cell.length_a   1.000
_cell.length_b   1.000
_cell.length_c   1.000
_cell.angle_alpha   90.00
_cell.angle_beta   90.00
_cell.angle_gamma   90.00
#
_symmetry.space_group_name_H-M   'P 1'
#
loop_
_entity.id
_entity.type
_entity.pdbx_description
1 polymer ?
#
loop_
_entity_poly.entity_id
_entity_poly.type
_entity_poly.pdbx_seq_one_letter_code
_entity_poly.pdbx_strand_id
1 'polypeptide(L)'
;MKKPLNILTAALVLLNAGAVQSHAADWKPAQAPLMTRWAKEVSPTNALPEYPRPQMVRKEWLNLNGLWDIKLGDGTETKILVPYPIESALSGVMKHSDRMTYRRSFEIPKDWGGRRVLLNFGAVDWETKVSVNGKEVGSHRGGYDPFRFDITEALKPNGPQEIQVEVFDPTNAAGIPRGKQTLRPHHAMYTSTSGIWQTVWLEPVAEAHIASLKMVPDVDAGCLRLTVEGNGEVEVVASEGGKPVAQVSGPAGKELQLAIPNAKLWSPDSPHLYDLSVTLKSGDKVVDSVGSYFGMRKIALGKDEKGITRPMLNGKFVFQVGPLDQGFWPDGIYTAPTDEALRWDIETMKK
;
A
#
# COMPACT_ATOMS: atom_id res chain seq x y z
N MET A 1 2.18 -54.36 62.67
CA MET A 1 0.98 -53.71 62.15
C MET A 1 1.41 -52.66 61.11
N LYS A 2 1.29 -52.97 59.81
CA LYS A 2 1.66 -52.11 58.75
C LYS A 2 0.38 -51.49 58.16
N LYS A 3 0.30 -50.15 58.12
CA LYS A 3 -0.82 -49.39 57.45
C LYS A 3 -0.58 -49.38 55.97
N PRO A 4 -1.62 -49.51 55.11
CA PRO A 4 -1.51 -49.39 53.67
C PRO A 4 -1.48 -47.94 53.21
N LEU A 5 -0.65 -47.68 52.24
CA LEU A 5 -0.45 -46.42 51.52
C LEU A 5 -1.50 -46.30 50.41
N ASN A 6 -2.37 -45.31 50.50
CA ASN A 6 -3.32 -44.99 49.47
C ASN A 6 -2.64 -44.24 48.33
N ILE A 7 -2.58 -44.86 47.15
CA ILE A 7 -2.12 -44.25 45.92
C ILE A 7 -3.33 -43.54 45.26
N LEU A 8 -3.32 -42.21 45.28
CA LEU A 8 -4.28 -41.40 44.55
C LEU A 8 -3.83 -41.35 43.08
N THR A 9 -4.59 -41.99 42.21
CA THR A 9 -4.40 -41.93 40.75
C THR A 9 -4.95 -40.62 40.22
N ALA A 10 -4.09 -39.67 39.90
CA ALA A 10 -4.48 -38.44 39.20
C ALA A 10 -4.71 -38.76 37.70
N ALA A 11 -5.97 -38.70 37.28
CA ALA A 11 -6.32 -38.78 35.86
C ALA A 11 -5.93 -37.48 35.15
N LEU A 12 -4.92 -37.55 34.29
CA LEU A 12 -4.49 -36.48 33.44
C LEU A 12 -5.47 -36.38 32.27
N VAL A 13 -6.39 -35.38 32.30
CA VAL A 13 -7.25 -35.03 31.17
C VAL A 13 -6.38 -34.27 30.16
N LEU A 14 -5.95 -34.95 29.11
CA LEU A 14 -5.35 -34.33 27.93
C LEU A 14 -6.47 -33.58 27.15
N LEU A 15 -6.55 -32.29 27.36
CA LEU A 15 -7.27 -31.38 26.45
C LEU A 15 -6.55 -31.38 25.10
N ASN A 16 -7.05 -32.16 24.14
CA ASN A 16 -6.71 -32.01 22.75
C ASN A 16 -7.21 -30.65 22.29
N ALA A 17 -6.36 -29.63 22.35
CA ALA A 17 -6.51 -28.43 21.56
C ALA A 17 -6.34 -28.85 20.09
N GLY A 18 -7.46 -29.13 19.42
CA GLY A 18 -7.50 -29.30 17.99
C GLY A 18 -6.99 -28.03 17.34
N ALA A 19 -5.71 -28.02 16.96
CA ALA A 19 -5.21 -27.04 16.02
C ALA A 19 -6.06 -27.21 14.75
N VAL A 20 -6.90 -26.22 14.45
CA VAL A 20 -7.48 -26.05 13.12
C VAL A 20 -6.28 -25.80 12.22
N GLN A 21 -5.72 -26.86 11.67
CA GLN A 21 -4.84 -26.75 10.52
C GLN A 21 -5.71 -26.18 9.39
N SER A 22 -5.66 -24.89 9.23
CA SER A 22 -5.98 -24.24 7.97
C SER A 22 -5.13 -24.97 6.94
N HIS A 23 -5.76 -25.83 6.14
CA HIS A 23 -5.18 -26.28 4.88
C HIS A 23 -4.93 -25.00 4.08
N ALA A 24 -3.72 -24.45 4.15
CA ALA A 24 -3.23 -23.55 3.14
C ALA A 24 -3.39 -24.38 1.84
N ALA A 25 -4.42 -24.06 1.05
CA ALA A 25 -4.57 -24.66 -0.26
C ALA A 25 -3.20 -24.61 -0.92
N ASP A 26 -2.82 -25.70 -1.64
CA ASP A 26 -1.54 -25.85 -2.35
C ASP A 26 -1.42 -24.82 -3.48
N TRP A 27 -1.43 -23.52 -3.11
CA TRP A 27 -1.23 -22.45 -4.07
C TRP A 27 0.17 -22.55 -4.67
N LYS A 28 0.24 -22.43 -5.97
CA LYS A 28 1.48 -22.32 -6.72
C LYS A 28 1.31 -21.23 -7.78
N PRO A 29 2.38 -20.49 -8.10
CA PRO A 29 2.34 -19.62 -9.25
C PRO A 29 2.05 -20.43 -10.51
N ALA A 30 1.29 -19.87 -11.43
CA ALA A 30 1.14 -20.45 -12.75
C ALA A 30 2.47 -20.40 -13.50
N GLN A 31 2.65 -21.28 -14.47
CA GLN A 31 3.90 -21.33 -15.22
C GLN A 31 3.83 -20.36 -16.41
N ALA A 32 4.56 -19.24 -16.32
CA ALA A 32 4.77 -18.33 -17.43
C ALA A 32 6.04 -18.71 -18.23
N PRO A 33 6.13 -18.30 -19.51
CA PRO A 33 7.34 -18.51 -20.31
C PRO A 33 8.58 -17.87 -19.73
N LEU A 34 8.44 -16.78 -19.00
CA LEU A 34 9.51 -16.05 -18.32
C LEU A 34 9.09 -15.73 -16.90
N MET A 35 9.94 -16.11 -15.95
CA MET A 35 9.77 -15.84 -14.51
C MET A 35 11.03 -15.16 -13.97
N THR A 36 10.86 -14.18 -13.09
CA THR A 36 12.01 -13.57 -12.40
C THR A 36 12.57 -14.52 -11.33
N ARG A 37 13.78 -14.25 -10.89
CA ARG A 37 14.40 -15.00 -9.76
C ARG A 37 13.64 -14.83 -8.45
N TRP A 38 12.92 -13.71 -8.27
CA TRP A 38 12.16 -13.39 -7.06
C TRP A 38 10.81 -14.11 -6.98
N ALA A 39 10.29 -14.63 -8.10
CA ALA A 39 9.03 -15.38 -8.10
C ALA A 39 8.99 -16.53 -7.08
N LYS A 40 10.15 -17.16 -6.82
CA LYS A 40 10.31 -18.23 -5.82
C LYS A 40 10.19 -17.79 -4.36
N GLU A 41 10.30 -16.48 -4.10
CA GLU A 41 10.18 -15.88 -2.77
C GLU A 41 8.73 -15.49 -2.46
N VAL A 42 7.90 -15.41 -3.50
CA VAL A 42 6.47 -15.06 -3.37
C VAL A 42 5.70 -16.27 -2.84
N SER A 43 4.92 -16.04 -1.81
CA SER A 43 4.07 -17.05 -1.19
C SER A 43 2.82 -16.41 -0.57
N PRO A 44 1.79 -17.19 -0.20
CA PRO A 44 0.60 -16.68 0.48
C PRO A 44 0.87 -15.91 1.77
N THR A 45 1.99 -16.16 2.41
CA THR A 45 2.41 -15.50 3.66
C THR A 45 3.47 -14.42 3.46
N ASN A 46 3.95 -14.24 2.21
CA ASN A 46 5.00 -13.28 1.86
C ASN A 46 4.70 -12.57 0.52
N ALA A 47 3.46 -12.12 0.35
CA ALA A 47 3.02 -11.35 -0.82
C ALA A 47 3.03 -9.86 -0.45
N LEU A 48 4.10 -9.14 -0.79
CA LEU A 48 4.32 -7.73 -0.47
C LEU A 48 3.96 -7.41 1.00
N PRO A 49 4.78 -7.87 1.95
CA PRO A 49 4.49 -7.71 3.38
C PRO A 49 4.76 -6.29 3.90
N GLU A 50 5.39 -5.44 3.12
CA GLU A 50 5.78 -4.09 3.48
C GLU A 50 4.57 -3.16 3.60
N TYR A 51 4.70 -2.11 4.46
CA TYR A 51 3.67 -1.07 4.54
C TYR A 51 3.59 -0.29 3.20
N PRO A 52 2.40 -0.20 2.57
CA PRO A 52 2.32 0.19 1.16
C PRO A 52 2.35 1.71 0.90
N ARG A 53 2.29 2.55 1.93
CA ARG A 53 2.23 4.02 1.80
C ARG A 53 3.34 4.72 2.60
N PRO A 54 4.61 4.70 2.13
CA PRO A 54 5.76 5.17 2.90
C PRO A 54 5.74 6.69 3.20
N GLN A 55 4.96 7.48 2.46
CA GLN A 55 4.82 8.92 2.69
C GLN A 55 3.76 9.30 3.75
N MET A 56 3.07 8.34 4.33
CA MET A 56 2.17 8.53 5.47
C MET A 56 2.02 7.21 6.23
N VAL A 57 3.06 6.83 6.98
CA VAL A 57 3.17 5.54 7.68
C VAL A 57 2.45 5.59 9.01
N ARG A 58 1.60 4.58 9.28
CA ARG A 58 1.03 4.28 10.59
C ARG A 58 1.70 3.05 11.20
N LYS A 59 1.86 3.05 12.53
CA LYS A 59 2.44 1.90 13.24
C LYS A 59 1.51 0.69 13.24
N GLU A 60 0.22 0.94 13.39
CA GLU A 60 -0.79 -0.09 13.48
C GLU A 60 -1.50 -0.22 12.14
N TRP A 61 -1.44 -1.41 11.59
CA TRP A 61 -2.08 -1.77 10.34
C TRP A 61 -2.15 -3.29 10.20
N LEU A 62 -3.01 -3.78 9.33
CA LEU A 62 -3.14 -5.19 9.04
C LEU A 62 -3.08 -5.41 7.52
N ASN A 63 -2.08 -6.15 7.05
CA ASN A 63 -1.97 -6.53 5.65
C ASN A 63 -3.02 -7.58 5.30
N LEU A 64 -3.80 -7.33 4.26
CA LEU A 64 -4.80 -8.26 3.74
C LEU A 64 -4.36 -8.90 2.41
N ASN A 65 -3.09 -8.79 2.01
CA ASN A 65 -2.54 -9.58 0.93
C ASN A 65 -2.50 -11.07 1.29
N GLY A 66 -2.35 -11.94 0.29
CA GLY A 66 -2.34 -13.38 0.48
C GLY A 66 -3.47 -14.05 -0.29
N LEU A 67 -3.88 -15.24 0.12
CA LEU A 67 -4.93 -15.98 -0.61
C LEU A 67 -6.32 -15.42 -0.37
N TRP A 68 -7.02 -15.17 -1.46
CA TRP A 68 -8.44 -14.85 -1.52
C TRP A 68 -9.19 -15.90 -2.34
N ASP A 69 -10.48 -16.06 -2.09
CA ASP A 69 -11.37 -16.75 -3.03
C ASP A 69 -11.70 -15.81 -4.17
N ILE A 70 -11.74 -16.34 -5.40
CA ILE A 70 -12.15 -15.58 -6.58
C ILE A 70 -13.14 -16.37 -7.40
N LYS A 71 -14.19 -15.68 -7.87
CA LYS A 71 -15.13 -16.15 -8.88
C LYS A 71 -15.00 -15.30 -10.12
N LEU A 72 -14.71 -15.91 -11.26
CA LEU A 72 -14.60 -15.28 -12.57
C LEU A 72 -15.95 -15.19 -13.27
N GLY A 73 -16.04 -14.35 -14.30
CA GLY A 73 -17.28 -14.13 -15.06
C GLY A 73 -17.80 -15.36 -15.79
N ASP A 74 -16.97 -16.35 -16.08
CA ASP A 74 -17.37 -17.64 -16.66
C ASP A 74 -17.85 -18.66 -15.62
N GLY A 75 -17.92 -18.26 -14.34
CA GLY A 75 -18.34 -19.12 -13.23
C GLY A 75 -17.21 -19.92 -12.58
N THR A 76 -15.97 -19.87 -13.08
CA THR A 76 -14.82 -20.52 -12.45
C THR A 76 -14.59 -19.97 -11.05
N GLU A 77 -14.51 -20.84 -10.06
CA GLU A 77 -14.17 -20.50 -8.67
C GLU A 77 -12.82 -21.14 -8.32
N THR A 78 -11.91 -20.33 -7.75
CA THR A 78 -10.56 -20.76 -7.36
C THR A 78 -9.96 -19.86 -6.30
N LYS A 79 -8.70 -20.09 -5.93
CA LYS A 79 -7.90 -19.18 -5.09
C LYS A 79 -7.05 -18.28 -5.98
N ILE A 80 -6.84 -17.05 -5.51
CA ILE A 80 -5.93 -16.07 -6.11
C ILE A 80 -5.00 -15.51 -5.07
N LEU A 81 -3.75 -15.28 -5.42
CA LEU A 81 -2.81 -14.55 -4.56
C LEU A 81 -2.90 -13.04 -4.82
N VAL A 82 -3.51 -12.32 -3.91
CA VAL A 82 -3.54 -10.85 -3.90
C VAL A 82 -2.21 -10.34 -3.34
N PRO A 83 -1.58 -9.29 -3.93
CA PRO A 83 -2.15 -8.35 -4.89
C PRO A 83 -1.68 -8.57 -6.35
N TYR A 84 -1.60 -9.78 -6.81
CA TYR A 84 -1.20 -10.02 -8.20
C TYR A 84 -2.42 -10.10 -9.11
N PRO A 85 -2.44 -9.34 -10.26
CA PRO A 85 -3.59 -9.30 -11.17
C PRO A 85 -3.89 -10.68 -11.74
N ILE A 86 -5.15 -10.96 -12.08
CA ILE A 86 -5.61 -12.29 -12.45
C ILE A 86 -4.87 -12.90 -13.65
N GLU A 87 -4.35 -12.08 -14.55
CA GLU A 87 -3.58 -12.51 -15.72
C GLU A 87 -2.12 -12.86 -15.41
N SER A 88 -1.61 -12.46 -14.24
CA SER A 88 -0.22 -12.70 -13.86
C SER A 88 0.01 -14.16 -13.43
N ALA A 89 1.23 -14.66 -13.65
CA ALA A 89 1.62 -15.98 -13.16
C ALA A 89 1.60 -16.04 -11.62
N LEU A 90 2.02 -14.95 -10.94
CA LEU A 90 2.06 -14.88 -9.49
C LEU A 90 0.69 -14.85 -8.83
N SER A 91 -0.38 -14.56 -9.57
CA SER A 91 -1.74 -14.73 -9.05
C SER A 91 -2.12 -16.18 -8.81
N GLY A 92 -1.51 -17.12 -9.55
CA GLY A 92 -1.89 -18.53 -9.62
C GLY A 92 -3.07 -18.81 -10.56
N VAL A 93 -3.72 -17.78 -11.12
CA VAL A 93 -4.87 -17.88 -12.01
C VAL A 93 -4.46 -17.81 -13.48
N MET A 94 -3.68 -16.79 -13.86
CA MET A 94 -3.15 -16.56 -15.21
C MET A 94 -4.23 -16.66 -16.31
N LYS A 95 -5.37 -16.03 -16.08
CA LYS A 95 -6.53 -16.04 -16.98
C LYS A 95 -7.22 -14.68 -16.95
N HIS A 96 -7.61 -14.15 -18.10
CA HIS A 96 -8.40 -12.93 -18.18
C HIS A 96 -9.89 -13.18 -17.89
N SER A 97 -10.53 -12.22 -17.24
CA SER A 97 -11.99 -12.14 -17.07
C SER A 97 -12.40 -10.68 -16.89
N ASP A 98 -13.40 -10.21 -17.66
CA ASP A 98 -13.95 -8.85 -17.53
C ASP A 98 -14.67 -8.64 -16.19
N ARG A 99 -15.10 -9.70 -15.53
CA ARG A 99 -15.82 -9.66 -14.26
C ARG A 99 -15.25 -10.65 -13.29
N MET A 100 -15.07 -10.20 -12.05
CA MET A 100 -14.58 -11.04 -10.98
C MET A 100 -15.14 -10.61 -9.63
N THR A 101 -15.28 -11.56 -8.73
CA THR A 101 -15.69 -11.33 -7.35
C THR A 101 -14.66 -11.97 -6.42
N TYR A 102 -13.97 -11.14 -5.65
CA TYR A 102 -13.03 -11.57 -4.63
C TYR A 102 -13.73 -11.68 -3.29
N ARG A 103 -13.32 -12.66 -2.46
CA ARG A 103 -13.78 -12.81 -1.07
C ARG A 103 -12.63 -13.17 -0.16
N ARG A 104 -12.64 -12.60 1.04
CA ARG A 104 -11.69 -12.94 2.10
C ARG A 104 -12.30 -12.76 3.47
N SER A 105 -12.05 -13.75 4.35
CA SER A 105 -12.30 -13.60 5.79
C SER A 105 -11.07 -13.00 6.49
N PHE A 106 -11.31 -12.16 7.51
CA PHE A 106 -10.28 -11.53 8.34
C PHE A 106 -10.79 -11.29 9.76
N GLU A 107 -9.90 -11.03 10.68
CA GLU A 107 -10.24 -10.67 12.06
C GLU A 107 -9.70 -9.27 12.38
N ILE A 108 -10.47 -8.52 13.16
CA ILE A 108 -10.01 -7.23 13.69
C ILE A 108 -9.20 -7.51 14.97
N PRO A 109 -7.95 -6.99 15.08
CA PRO A 109 -7.17 -7.06 16.30
C PRO A 109 -7.93 -6.50 17.50
N LYS A 110 -7.90 -7.20 18.64
CA LYS A 110 -8.69 -6.85 19.83
C LYS A 110 -8.37 -5.47 20.40
N ASP A 111 -7.13 -5.03 20.26
CA ASP A 111 -6.62 -3.73 20.69
C ASP A 111 -7.10 -2.56 19.81
N TRP A 112 -7.81 -2.83 18.70
CA TRP A 112 -8.44 -1.82 17.86
C TRP A 112 -9.84 -1.41 18.33
N GLY A 113 -10.33 -1.97 19.43
CA GLY A 113 -11.66 -1.69 19.96
C GLY A 113 -11.95 -0.21 20.19
N GLY A 114 -13.11 0.28 19.74
CA GLY A 114 -13.54 1.67 19.86
C GLY A 114 -12.90 2.66 18.88
N ARG A 115 -12.06 2.17 17.94
CA ARG A 115 -11.51 2.98 16.86
C ARG A 115 -12.28 2.77 15.55
N ARG A 116 -12.19 3.72 14.64
CA ARG A 116 -12.64 3.54 13.26
C ARG A 116 -11.65 2.64 12.53
N VAL A 117 -12.15 1.89 11.57
CA VAL A 117 -11.32 0.99 10.76
C VAL A 117 -11.43 1.40 9.29
N LEU A 118 -10.32 1.79 8.71
CA LEU A 118 -10.22 2.16 7.30
C LEU A 118 -9.73 0.96 6.48
N LEU A 119 -10.50 0.55 5.48
CA LEU A 119 -10.10 -0.43 4.47
C LEU A 119 -9.52 0.33 3.28
N ASN A 120 -8.25 0.04 2.97
CA ASN A 120 -7.49 0.73 1.93
C ASN A 120 -7.15 -0.24 0.80
N PHE A 121 -7.16 0.28 -0.42
CA PHE A 121 -6.70 -0.38 -1.64
C PHE A 121 -5.65 0.50 -2.31
N GLY A 122 -4.50 -0.07 -2.65
CA GLY A 122 -3.47 0.62 -3.42
C GLY A 122 -3.92 0.90 -4.85
N ALA A 123 -4.47 -0.12 -5.53
CA ALA A 123 -5.13 0.02 -6.83
C ALA A 123 -5.94 -1.24 -7.16
N VAL A 124 -7.04 -1.03 -7.88
CA VAL A 124 -7.90 -2.09 -8.46
C VAL A 124 -8.34 -1.63 -9.85
N ASP A 125 -8.01 -2.36 -10.90
CA ASP A 125 -8.43 -2.06 -12.26
C ASP A 125 -9.71 -2.83 -12.56
N TRP A 126 -10.83 -2.23 -12.91
CA TRP A 126 -11.06 -0.77 -13.13
C TRP A 126 -12.23 -0.26 -12.27
N GLU A 127 -13.47 -0.79 -12.41
CA GLU A 127 -14.65 -0.42 -11.62
C GLU A 127 -14.82 -1.40 -10.46
N THR A 128 -14.87 -0.86 -9.25
CA THR A 128 -14.83 -1.65 -8.03
C THR A 128 -16.04 -1.33 -7.15
N LYS A 129 -16.68 -2.37 -6.62
CA LYS A 129 -17.72 -2.28 -5.60
C LYS A 129 -17.31 -3.13 -4.40
N VAL A 130 -17.33 -2.56 -3.21
CA VAL A 130 -16.86 -3.22 -1.99
C VAL A 130 -17.99 -3.38 -0.99
N SER A 131 -18.09 -4.58 -0.43
CA SER A 131 -19.01 -4.90 0.68
C SER A 131 -18.25 -5.55 1.82
N VAL A 132 -18.66 -5.26 3.05
CA VAL A 132 -18.16 -5.91 4.26
C VAL A 132 -19.35 -6.50 5.01
N ASN A 133 -19.28 -7.81 5.33
CA ASN A 133 -20.37 -8.57 5.97
C ASN A 133 -21.72 -8.43 5.25
N GLY A 134 -21.69 -8.34 3.90
CA GLY A 134 -22.88 -8.16 3.07
C GLY A 134 -23.41 -6.72 2.99
N LYS A 135 -22.83 -5.77 3.73
CA LYS A 135 -23.16 -4.34 3.65
C LYS A 135 -22.22 -3.64 2.67
N GLU A 136 -22.77 -2.99 1.65
CA GLU A 136 -21.99 -2.17 0.73
C GLU A 136 -21.37 -0.99 1.49
N VAL A 137 -20.06 -0.79 1.31
CA VAL A 137 -19.28 0.29 1.95
C VAL A 137 -18.84 1.35 0.96
N GLY A 138 -18.86 1.07 -0.33
CA GLY A 138 -18.59 2.04 -1.38
C GLY A 138 -18.17 1.42 -2.71
N SER A 139 -17.91 2.30 -3.67
CA SER A 139 -17.43 1.96 -5.00
C SER A 139 -16.34 2.93 -5.46
N HIS A 140 -15.51 2.48 -6.42
CA HIS A 140 -14.45 3.29 -7.02
C HIS A 140 -14.37 3.03 -8.52
N ARG A 141 -13.93 4.02 -9.28
CA ARG A 141 -13.60 3.94 -10.72
C ARG A 141 -12.23 4.56 -10.96
N GLY A 142 -11.32 3.80 -11.51
CA GLY A 142 -9.94 4.18 -11.78
C GLY A 142 -8.99 3.02 -11.48
N GLY A 143 -8.20 2.60 -12.48
CA GLY A 143 -7.32 1.43 -12.33
C GLY A 143 -6.00 1.72 -11.61
N TYR A 144 -5.66 2.99 -11.33
CA TYR A 144 -4.32 3.40 -10.90
C TYR A 144 -4.30 4.21 -9.60
N ASP A 145 -5.44 4.72 -9.16
CA ASP A 145 -5.54 5.56 -7.99
C ASP A 145 -5.86 4.75 -6.73
N PRO A 146 -5.22 5.06 -5.57
CA PRO A 146 -5.59 4.47 -4.31
C PRO A 146 -6.93 5.00 -3.82
N PHE A 147 -7.68 4.15 -3.13
CA PHE A 147 -8.94 4.53 -2.50
C PHE A 147 -9.14 3.82 -1.17
N ARG A 148 -10.06 4.34 -0.35
CA ARG A 148 -10.36 3.78 0.97
C ARG A 148 -11.81 3.96 1.34
N PHE A 149 -12.28 3.07 2.22
CA PHE A 149 -13.61 3.14 2.84
C PHE A 149 -13.48 2.98 4.35
N ASP A 150 -14.28 3.73 5.08
CA ASP A 150 -14.51 3.47 6.50
C ASP A 150 -15.50 2.30 6.63
N ILE A 151 -15.04 1.21 7.21
CA ILE A 151 -15.85 -0.01 7.34
C ILE A 151 -16.41 -0.23 8.75
N THR A 152 -16.18 0.73 9.66
CA THR A 152 -16.52 0.59 11.09
C THR A 152 -17.96 0.13 11.31
N GLU A 153 -18.92 0.78 10.66
CA GLU A 153 -20.35 0.48 10.78
C GLU A 153 -20.79 -0.82 10.08
N ALA A 154 -19.91 -1.46 9.33
CA ALA A 154 -20.15 -2.72 8.67
C ALA A 154 -19.54 -3.91 9.42
N LEU A 155 -18.74 -3.65 10.46
CA LEU A 155 -18.10 -4.70 11.25
C LEU A 155 -19.09 -5.38 12.19
N LYS A 156 -18.95 -6.70 12.34
CA LYS A 156 -19.62 -7.47 13.41
C LYS A 156 -18.90 -7.22 14.73
N PRO A 157 -19.59 -7.22 15.85
CA PRO A 157 -19.00 -7.00 17.17
C PRO A 157 -17.92 -8.03 17.55
N ASN A 158 -18.05 -9.25 17.05
CA ASN A 158 -17.15 -10.36 17.35
C ASN A 158 -17.02 -11.31 16.15
N GLY A 159 -15.94 -12.08 16.16
CA GLY A 159 -15.69 -13.13 15.16
C GLY A 159 -15.18 -12.63 13.82
N PRO A 160 -15.07 -13.53 12.85
CA PRO A 160 -14.51 -13.22 11.55
C PRO A 160 -15.43 -12.27 10.75
N GLN A 161 -14.79 -11.35 10.09
CA GLN A 161 -15.38 -10.43 9.12
C GLN A 161 -15.19 -11.00 7.71
N GLU A 162 -16.02 -10.58 6.75
CA GLU A 162 -15.88 -10.94 5.35
C GLU A 162 -15.85 -9.68 4.49
N ILE A 163 -14.85 -9.59 3.61
CA ILE A 163 -14.80 -8.61 2.52
C ILE A 163 -15.20 -9.31 1.23
N GLN A 164 -16.07 -8.66 0.45
CA GLN A 164 -16.35 -8.98 -0.94
C GLN A 164 -16.00 -7.77 -1.81
N VAL A 165 -15.24 -8.02 -2.90
CA VAL A 165 -14.86 -7.01 -3.88
C VAL A 165 -15.32 -7.48 -5.25
N GLU A 166 -16.30 -6.78 -5.82
CA GLU A 166 -16.78 -7.01 -7.20
C GLU A 166 -16.02 -6.06 -8.13
N VAL A 167 -15.46 -6.61 -9.21
CA VAL A 167 -14.68 -5.83 -10.17
C VAL A 167 -15.21 -6.06 -11.58
N PHE A 168 -15.27 -4.99 -12.35
CA PHE A 168 -15.51 -4.99 -13.76
C PHE A 168 -14.38 -4.27 -14.49
N ASP A 169 -13.66 -4.98 -15.34
CA ASP A 169 -12.59 -4.43 -16.18
C ASP A 169 -12.70 -4.97 -17.61
N PRO A 170 -13.26 -4.19 -18.55
CA PRO A 170 -13.35 -4.58 -19.96
C PRO A 170 -12.03 -4.32 -20.72
N THR A 171 -10.94 -3.94 -20.06
CA THR A 171 -9.63 -3.62 -20.63
C THR A 171 -9.74 -2.65 -21.81
N ASN A 172 -9.64 -3.15 -23.06
CA ASN A 172 -9.68 -2.32 -24.27
C ASN A 172 -11.03 -2.34 -25.00
N ALA A 173 -12.07 -2.93 -24.40
CA ALA A 173 -13.42 -2.94 -24.93
C ALA A 173 -14.23 -1.67 -24.64
N ALA A 174 -13.71 -0.78 -23.76
CA ALA A 174 -14.32 0.51 -23.41
C ALA A 174 -13.28 1.64 -23.44
N GLY A 175 -13.75 2.89 -23.46
CA GLY A 175 -12.90 4.08 -23.45
C GLY A 175 -12.42 4.45 -22.04
N ILE A 176 -11.69 3.54 -21.38
CA ILE A 176 -11.13 3.72 -20.04
C ILE A 176 -9.61 3.94 -20.11
N PRO A 177 -9.01 4.63 -19.11
CA PRO A 177 -7.56 4.72 -18.97
C PRO A 177 -6.96 3.33 -18.72
N ARG A 178 -6.15 2.83 -19.62
CA ARG A 178 -5.57 1.48 -19.56
C ARG A 178 -4.07 1.42 -19.91
N GLY A 179 -3.45 2.56 -20.22
CA GLY A 179 -2.08 2.57 -20.70
C GLY A 179 -1.88 1.69 -21.94
N LYS A 180 -0.88 0.81 -21.90
CA LYS A 180 -0.56 -0.13 -23.00
C LYS A 180 -1.19 -1.52 -22.84
N GLN A 181 -2.14 -1.67 -21.94
CA GLN A 181 -2.87 -2.92 -21.75
C GLN A 181 -3.71 -3.28 -22.98
N THR A 182 -3.76 -4.57 -23.33
CA THR A 182 -4.63 -5.10 -24.39
C THR A 182 -4.96 -6.56 -24.17
N LEU A 183 -6.16 -6.97 -24.61
CA LEU A 183 -6.60 -8.37 -24.63
C LEU A 183 -5.82 -9.23 -25.65
N ARG A 184 -5.12 -8.59 -26.59
CA ARG A 184 -4.28 -9.26 -27.61
C ARG A 184 -2.92 -8.58 -27.67
N PRO A 185 -2.00 -8.93 -26.75
CA PRO A 185 -0.66 -8.35 -26.72
C PRO A 185 0.06 -8.50 -28.05
N HIS A 186 0.59 -7.39 -28.58
CA HIS A 186 1.36 -7.36 -29.81
C HIS A 186 2.23 -6.10 -29.88
N HIS A 187 3.37 -6.17 -30.55
CA HIS A 187 4.33 -5.05 -30.65
C HIS A 187 4.67 -4.45 -29.27
N ALA A 188 4.32 -3.18 -29.06
CA ALA A 188 4.57 -2.42 -27.82
C ALA A 188 3.41 -2.46 -26.83
N MET A 189 2.43 -3.36 -27.01
CA MET A 189 1.30 -3.54 -26.10
C MET A 189 1.55 -4.75 -25.18
N TYR A 190 1.00 -4.67 -23.97
CA TYR A 190 1.19 -5.66 -22.90
C TYR A 190 -0.11 -6.36 -22.53
N THR A 191 0.03 -7.47 -21.82
CA THR A 191 -1.09 -8.19 -21.20
C THR A 191 -1.91 -7.25 -20.32
N SER A 192 -3.23 -7.46 -20.28
CA SER A 192 -4.13 -6.74 -19.35
C SER A 192 -3.76 -6.97 -17.90
N THR A 193 -4.12 -6.02 -17.07
CA THR A 193 -3.96 -6.05 -15.62
C THR A 193 -5.33 -5.81 -15.02
N SER A 194 -6.01 -6.86 -14.61
CA SER A 194 -7.39 -6.75 -14.13
C SER A 194 -7.52 -7.14 -12.67
N GLY A 195 -8.40 -6.44 -11.95
CA GLY A 195 -8.67 -6.69 -10.54
C GLY A 195 -7.70 -6.01 -9.59
N ILE A 196 -7.53 -6.60 -8.41
CA ILE A 196 -6.64 -6.08 -7.36
C ILE A 196 -5.20 -6.31 -7.77
N TRP A 197 -4.43 -5.21 -7.96
CA TRP A 197 -3.03 -5.32 -8.36
C TRP A 197 -2.05 -4.56 -7.44
N GLN A 198 -2.56 -3.91 -6.38
CA GLN A 198 -1.75 -3.37 -5.30
C GLN A 198 -2.30 -3.78 -3.94
N THR A 199 -1.48 -3.63 -2.90
CA THR A 199 -1.77 -4.05 -1.52
C THR A 199 -3.14 -3.60 -1.04
N VAL A 200 -3.82 -4.51 -0.33
CA VAL A 200 -5.05 -4.25 0.43
C VAL A 200 -4.70 -4.31 1.91
N TRP A 201 -5.12 -3.29 2.69
CA TRP A 201 -4.79 -3.25 4.12
C TRP A 201 -5.82 -2.51 4.95
N LEU A 202 -5.79 -2.74 6.26
CA LEU A 202 -6.60 -2.04 7.25
C LEU A 202 -5.74 -1.12 8.12
N GLU A 203 -6.31 0.01 8.52
CA GLU A 203 -5.73 0.94 9.50
C GLU A 203 -6.78 1.29 10.56
N PRO A 204 -6.47 1.14 11.86
CA PRO A 204 -7.28 1.67 12.94
C PRO A 204 -6.95 3.16 13.12
N VAL A 205 -7.98 4.00 13.16
CA VAL A 205 -7.81 5.44 13.38
C VAL A 205 -8.78 5.96 14.43
N ALA A 206 -8.45 7.07 15.08
CA ALA A 206 -9.39 7.80 15.91
C ALA A 206 -10.46 8.50 15.04
N GLU A 207 -11.54 8.97 15.64
CA GLU A 207 -12.55 9.80 14.96
C GLU A 207 -11.89 11.02 14.31
N ALA A 208 -11.09 11.77 15.08
CA ALA A 208 -10.22 12.79 14.54
C ALA A 208 -8.85 12.17 14.18
N HIS A 209 -8.52 12.12 12.91
CA HIS A 209 -7.26 11.54 12.42
C HIS A 209 -6.67 12.34 11.26
N ILE A 210 -5.42 12.07 10.95
CA ILE A 210 -4.71 12.65 9.80
C ILE A 210 -5.18 11.93 8.53
N ALA A 211 -5.89 12.63 7.68
CA ALA A 211 -6.43 12.07 6.44
C ALA A 211 -5.42 12.10 5.29
N SER A 212 -4.66 13.19 5.16
CA SER A 212 -3.62 13.35 4.14
C SER A 212 -2.58 14.40 4.53
N LEU A 213 -1.44 14.36 3.86
CA LEU A 213 -0.35 15.33 3.96
C LEU A 213 -0.09 15.95 2.59
N LYS A 214 -0.20 17.27 2.47
CA LYS A 214 0.26 18.01 1.29
C LYS A 214 1.58 18.69 1.64
N MET A 215 2.67 18.23 1.04
CA MET A 215 4.03 18.69 1.30
C MET A 215 4.62 19.36 0.06
N VAL A 216 5.05 20.62 0.20
CA VAL A 216 5.65 21.39 -0.90
C VAL A 216 6.95 22.02 -0.38
N PRO A 217 8.13 21.49 -0.74
CA PRO A 217 9.40 22.13 -0.43
C PRO A 217 9.53 23.48 -1.12
N ASP A 218 9.77 24.53 -0.35
CA ASP A 218 10.04 25.87 -0.85
C ASP A 218 11.51 26.21 -0.56
N VAL A 219 12.36 25.92 -1.55
CA VAL A 219 13.81 26.13 -1.42
C VAL A 219 14.16 27.60 -1.32
N ASP A 220 13.42 28.47 -2.00
CA ASP A 220 13.67 29.91 -1.99
C ASP A 220 13.34 30.53 -0.63
N ALA A 221 12.28 30.07 0.01
CA ALA A 221 11.89 30.48 1.37
C ALA A 221 12.62 29.67 2.46
N GLY A 222 13.38 28.62 2.12
CA GLY A 222 14.07 27.76 3.09
C GLY A 222 13.13 27.00 4.02
N CYS A 223 11.97 26.59 3.55
CA CYS A 223 10.98 25.89 4.38
C CYS A 223 10.25 24.76 3.62
N LEU A 224 9.65 23.85 4.38
CA LEU A 224 8.61 22.95 3.89
C LEU A 224 7.25 23.60 4.17
N ARG A 225 6.44 23.82 3.12
CA ARG A 225 5.04 24.19 3.26
C ARG A 225 4.23 22.90 3.41
N LEU A 226 3.55 22.74 4.53
CA LEU A 226 2.80 21.55 4.88
C LEU A 226 1.35 21.88 5.20
N THR A 227 0.41 21.19 4.57
CA THR A 227 -1.00 21.17 5.00
C THR A 227 -1.34 19.76 5.44
N VAL A 228 -1.84 19.63 6.67
CA VAL A 228 -2.30 18.37 7.26
C VAL A 228 -3.82 18.36 7.21
N GLU A 229 -4.42 17.46 6.48
CA GLU A 229 -5.87 17.28 6.46
C GLU A 229 -6.29 16.50 7.71
N GLY A 230 -7.16 17.10 8.50
CA GLY A 230 -7.63 16.57 9.78
C GLY A 230 -8.36 17.63 10.60
N ASN A 231 -8.68 17.31 11.84
CA ASN A 231 -9.38 18.22 12.75
C ASN A 231 -8.70 18.22 14.12
N GLY A 232 -8.11 19.34 14.49
CA GLY A 232 -7.37 19.52 15.75
C GLY A 232 -6.09 20.36 15.56
N GLU A 233 -5.19 20.30 16.53
CA GLU A 233 -3.87 20.93 16.48
C GLU A 233 -2.82 19.91 16.03
N VAL A 234 -1.94 20.29 15.15
CA VAL A 234 -0.83 19.45 14.70
C VAL A 234 0.50 19.94 15.21
N GLU A 235 1.35 18.99 15.54
CA GLU A 235 2.77 19.19 15.81
C GLU A 235 3.57 18.44 14.75
N VAL A 236 4.49 19.13 14.11
CA VAL A 236 5.31 18.63 13.01
C VAL A 236 6.77 18.76 13.37
N VAL A 237 7.52 17.67 13.29
CA VAL A 237 8.95 17.62 13.59
C VAL A 237 9.68 17.04 12.39
N ALA A 238 10.63 17.79 11.83
CA ALA A 238 11.60 17.27 10.87
C ALA A 238 12.85 16.81 11.61
N SER A 239 13.40 15.66 11.17
CA SER A 239 14.60 15.08 11.75
C SER A 239 15.62 14.69 10.68
N GLU A 240 16.89 14.68 11.05
CA GLU A 240 18.00 14.15 10.26
C GLU A 240 18.79 13.16 11.10
N GLY A 241 18.89 11.91 10.64
CA GLY A 241 19.57 10.86 11.39
C GLY A 241 19.01 10.68 12.81
N GLY A 242 17.70 10.79 12.97
CA GLY A 242 16.99 10.68 14.25
C GLY A 242 17.09 11.90 15.17
N LYS A 243 17.75 12.98 14.76
CA LYS A 243 17.86 14.22 15.54
C LYS A 243 16.91 15.28 15.01
N PRO A 244 16.05 15.90 15.84
CA PRO A 244 15.20 17.00 15.42
C PRO A 244 16.03 18.17 14.87
N VAL A 245 15.64 18.71 13.71
CA VAL A 245 16.26 19.86 13.05
C VAL A 245 15.31 21.05 12.92
N ALA A 246 14.00 20.79 12.93
CA ALA A 246 12.97 21.82 12.84
C ALA A 246 11.66 21.33 13.44
N GLN A 247 10.84 22.27 13.93
CA GLN A 247 9.53 21.99 14.50
C GLN A 247 8.58 23.15 14.23
N VAL A 248 7.30 22.84 14.00
CA VAL A 248 6.21 23.80 13.91
C VAL A 248 4.92 23.19 14.46
N SER A 249 4.05 24.01 15.01
CA SER A 249 2.72 23.62 15.46
C SER A 249 1.68 24.61 14.95
N GLY A 250 0.45 24.14 14.76
CA GLY A 250 -0.69 24.96 14.37
C GLY A 250 -1.91 24.12 13.99
N PRO A 251 -3.03 24.76 13.60
CA PRO A 251 -4.26 24.06 13.33
C PRO A 251 -4.19 23.21 12.05
N ALA A 252 -4.76 22.01 12.10
CA ALA A 252 -5.00 21.19 10.91
C ALA A 252 -5.85 21.95 9.88
N GLY A 253 -5.70 21.64 8.60
CA GLY A 253 -6.36 22.31 7.49
C GLY A 253 -5.76 23.67 7.10
N LYS A 254 -4.77 24.18 7.83
CA LYS A 254 -4.03 25.38 7.48
C LYS A 254 -2.62 25.04 6.99
N GLU A 255 -2.09 25.86 6.08
CA GLU A 255 -0.70 25.73 5.65
C GLU A 255 0.24 26.16 6.80
N LEU A 256 1.15 25.26 7.17
CA LEU A 256 2.23 25.50 8.11
C LEU A 256 3.55 25.65 7.35
N GLN A 257 4.43 26.53 7.84
CA GLN A 257 5.77 26.71 7.28
C GLN A 257 6.80 26.18 8.25
N LEU A 258 7.35 25.00 7.95
CA LEU A 258 8.42 24.39 8.73
C LEU A 258 9.75 24.88 8.18
N ALA A 259 10.37 25.86 8.85
CA ALA A 259 11.67 26.40 8.45
C ALA A 259 12.76 25.33 8.58
N ILE A 260 13.55 25.12 7.52
CA ILE A 260 14.69 24.19 7.49
C ILE A 260 15.97 25.00 7.32
N PRO A 261 16.59 25.45 8.41
CA PRO A 261 17.80 26.28 8.34
C PRO A 261 18.95 25.49 7.70
N ASN A 262 19.66 26.13 6.76
CA ASN A 262 20.77 25.53 6.02
C ASN A 262 20.40 24.19 5.35
N ALA A 263 19.21 24.13 4.73
CA ALA A 263 18.66 22.93 4.12
C ALA A 263 19.67 22.23 3.19
N LYS A 264 19.91 20.95 3.40
CA LYS A 264 20.63 20.08 2.46
C LYS A 264 19.71 19.79 1.31
N LEU A 265 20.07 20.27 0.12
CA LEU A 265 19.24 20.09 -1.06
C LEU A 265 19.38 18.69 -1.62
N TRP A 266 18.26 18.10 -1.99
CA TRP A 266 18.23 16.81 -2.70
C TRP A 266 18.73 16.98 -4.14
N SER A 267 19.61 16.10 -4.57
CA SER A 267 20.01 15.91 -5.97
C SER A 267 20.27 14.43 -6.24
N PRO A 268 20.38 13.98 -7.51
CA PRO A 268 20.76 12.61 -7.84
C PRO A 268 22.10 12.17 -7.20
N ASP A 269 23.06 13.10 -7.10
CA ASP A 269 24.38 12.83 -6.50
C ASP A 269 24.36 12.90 -4.95
N SER A 270 23.37 13.59 -4.38
CA SER A 270 23.16 13.73 -2.94
C SER A 270 21.67 13.64 -2.63
N PRO A 271 21.08 12.42 -2.61
CA PRO A 271 19.65 12.22 -2.45
C PRO A 271 19.20 12.35 -0.98
N HIS A 272 19.45 13.54 -0.39
CA HIS A 272 19.19 13.80 1.01
C HIS A 272 17.69 13.90 1.29
N LEU A 273 17.21 13.12 2.28
CA LEU A 273 15.84 13.14 2.78
C LEU A 273 15.84 13.50 4.27
N TYR A 274 14.83 14.25 4.66
CA TYR A 274 14.49 14.52 6.06
C TYR A 274 13.33 13.60 6.46
N ASP A 275 13.43 12.98 7.64
CA ASP A 275 12.28 12.30 8.26
C ASP A 275 11.30 13.35 8.77
N LEU A 276 10.01 13.02 8.70
CA LEU A 276 8.94 13.88 9.18
C LEU A 276 8.01 13.10 10.11
N SER A 277 7.80 13.61 11.31
CA SER A 277 6.77 13.12 12.23
C SER A 277 5.66 14.16 12.34
N VAL A 278 4.43 13.71 12.13
CA VAL A 278 3.23 14.55 12.25
C VAL A 278 2.32 13.95 13.30
N THR A 279 2.02 14.73 14.34
CA THR A 279 1.17 14.32 15.47
C THR A 279 -0.06 15.21 15.51
N LEU A 280 -1.26 14.61 15.56
CA LEU A 280 -2.52 15.32 15.73
C LEU A 280 -2.96 15.25 17.19
N LYS A 281 -3.34 16.39 17.75
CA LYS A 281 -3.80 16.55 19.13
C LYS A 281 -5.24 17.06 19.16
N SER A 282 -5.99 16.60 20.15
CA SER A 282 -7.29 17.14 20.55
C SER A 282 -7.17 17.60 21.99
N GLY A 283 -7.07 18.90 22.21
CA GLY A 283 -6.53 19.47 23.46
C GLY A 283 -5.09 18.94 23.68
N ASP A 284 -4.80 18.48 24.90
CA ASP A 284 -3.48 17.94 25.27
C ASP A 284 -3.27 16.46 24.86
N LYS A 285 -4.30 15.80 24.35
CA LYS A 285 -4.25 14.39 24.04
C LYS A 285 -3.81 14.16 22.59
N VAL A 286 -2.76 13.36 22.39
CA VAL A 286 -2.41 12.80 21.07
C VAL A 286 -3.51 11.82 20.64
N VAL A 287 -4.10 12.08 19.49
CA VAL A 287 -5.17 11.25 18.92
C VAL A 287 -4.73 10.47 17.68
N ASP A 288 -3.73 10.98 16.95
CA ASP A 288 -3.16 10.29 15.78
C ASP A 288 -1.71 10.70 15.56
N SER A 289 -0.93 9.84 14.92
CA SER A 289 0.46 10.13 14.55
C SER A 289 0.85 9.36 13.31
N VAL A 290 1.53 10.03 12.38
CA VAL A 290 2.06 9.45 11.15
C VAL A 290 3.51 9.82 10.94
N GLY A 291 4.28 8.89 10.37
CA GLY A 291 5.61 9.13 9.86
C GLY A 291 5.59 9.46 8.37
N SER A 292 6.50 10.30 7.92
CA SER A 292 6.69 10.68 6.53
C SER A 292 8.14 11.06 6.26
N TYR A 293 8.43 11.54 5.06
CA TYR A 293 9.74 12.09 4.68
C TYR A 293 9.58 13.12 3.57
N PHE A 294 10.59 13.99 3.39
CA PHE A 294 10.65 14.93 2.29
C PHE A 294 12.09 15.25 1.88
N GLY A 295 12.26 15.69 0.64
CA GLY A 295 13.52 16.23 0.13
C GLY A 295 13.38 17.69 -0.21
N MET A 296 14.30 18.53 0.24
CA MET A 296 14.35 19.93 -0.13
C MET A 296 14.90 20.07 -1.55
N ARG A 297 14.02 20.24 -2.53
CA ARG A 297 14.38 20.43 -3.94
C ARG A 297 13.42 21.36 -4.65
N LYS A 298 13.93 22.05 -5.67
CA LYS A 298 13.13 22.91 -6.56
C LYS A 298 13.35 22.48 -8.00
N ILE A 299 12.28 22.21 -8.73
CA ILE A 299 12.28 22.03 -10.19
C ILE A 299 11.61 23.27 -10.78
N ALA A 300 12.26 23.92 -11.73
CA ALA A 300 11.75 25.12 -12.40
C ALA A 300 12.28 25.19 -13.84
N LEU A 301 11.61 25.99 -14.67
CA LEU A 301 12.21 26.41 -15.93
C LEU A 301 13.12 27.61 -15.70
N GLY A 302 14.29 27.60 -16.29
CA GLY A 302 15.27 28.70 -16.23
C GLY A 302 16.09 28.76 -17.49
N LYS A 303 16.92 29.81 -17.62
CA LYS A 303 17.86 29.94 -18.73
C LYS A 303 19.22 29.38 -18.35
N ASP A 304 19.81 28.57 -19.25
CA ASP A 304 21.20 28.15 -19.11
C ASP A 304 22.17 29.29 -19.48
N GLU A 305 23.47 29.03 -19.40
CA GLU A 305 24.54 30.01 -19.70
C GLU A 305 24.48 30.54 -21.14
N LYS A 306 23.81 29.82 -22.05
CA LYS A 306 23.61 30.20 -23.48
C LYS A 306 22.25 30.87 -23.68
N GLY A 307 21.49 31.19 -22.63
CA GLY A 307 20.17 31.78 -22.71
C GLY A 307 19.06 30.84 -23.18
N ILE A 308 19.32 29.52 -23.25
CA ILE A 308 18.34 28.51 -23.67
C ILE A 308 17.49 28.10 -22.46
N THR A 309 16.18 28.05 -22.63
CA THR A 309 15.25 27.58 -21.58
C THR A 309 15.43 26.11 -21.32
N ARG A 310 15.68 25.74 -20.08
CA ARG A 310 15.96 24.37 -19.62
C ARG A 310 15.17 24.04 -18.34
N PRO A 311 14.90 22.74 -18.08
CA PRO A 311 14.55 22.29 -16.74
C PRO A 311 15.76 22.48 -15.81
N MET A 312 15.52 23.13 -14.68
CA MET A 312 16.53 23.37 -13.66
C MET A 312 16.20 22.60 -12.38
N LEU A 313 17.19 21.98 -11.77
CA LEU A 313 17.12 21.42 -10.42
C LEU A 313 17.91 22.31 -9.48
N ASN A 314 17.26 22.87 -8.47
CA ASN A 314 17.87 23.78 -7.50
C ASN A 314 18.60 24.98 -8.16
N GLY A 315 18.02 25.50 -9.24
CA GLY A 315 18.58 26.62 -9.99
C GLY A 315 19.73 26.26 -10.96
N LYS A 316 20.09 24.98 -11.08
CA LYS A 316 21.15 24.49 -12.00
C LYS A 316 20.57 23.59 -13.08
N PHE A 317 21.08 23.73 -14.29
CA PHE A 317 20.75 22.79 -15.34
C PHE A 317 21.31 21.40 -15.03
N VAL A 318 20.45 20.39 -15.11
CA VAL A 318 20.83 18.98 -15.02
C VAL A 318 20.37 18.29 -16.30
N PHE A 319 21.29 17.67 -17.01
CA PHE A 319 20.95 16.90 -18.18
C PHE A 319 20.15 15.66 -17.80
N GLN A 320 18.93 15.55 -18.35
CA GLN A 320 18.01 14.45 -18.04
C GLN A 320 18.37 13.23 -18.90
N VAL A 321 18.94 12.20 -18.29
CA VAL A 321 19.20 10.89 -18.88
C VAL A 321 18.55 9.82 -18.04
N GLY A 322 17.83 8.92 -18.68
CA GLY A 322 17.20 7.80 -18.00
C GLY A 322 16.59 6.82 -18.99
N PRO A 323 16.44 5.55 -18.60
CA PRO A 323 15.70 4.57 -19.36
C PRO A 323 14.21 4.88 -19.33
N LEU A 324 13.48 4.36 -20.30
CA LEU A 324 12.02 4.32 -20.27
C LEU A 324 11.58 3.03 -19.60
N ASP A 325 11.10 3.14 -18.36
CA ASP A 325 10.47 2.04 -17.63
C ASP A 325 8.96 2.08 -17.86
N GLN A 326 8.36 0.93 -18.18
CA GLN A 326 6.93 0.80 -18.41
C GLN A 326 6.23 0.00 -17.30
N GLY A 327 6.94 -0.44 -16.27
CA GLY A 327 6.42 -1.05 -15.05
C GLY A 327 5.81 -2.45 -15.24
N PHE A 328 6.18 -3.19 -16.29
CA PHE A 328 5.66 -4.54 -16.54
C PHE A 328 6.68 -5.62 -16.14
N TRP A 329 6.28 -6.49 -15.24
CA TRP A 329 7.03 -7.67 -14.80
C TRP A 329 6.56 -8.91 -15.56
N PRO A 330 7.46 -9.85 -15.92
CA PRO A 330 7.07 -11.03 -16.69
C PRO A 330 6.16 -11.99 -15.92
N ASP A 331 6.23 -11.98 -14.60
CA ASP A 331 5.52 -12.87 -13.70
C ASP A 331 4.43 -12.18 -12.87
N GLY A 332 4.55 -10.87 -12.63
CA GLY A 332 3.60 -10.08 -11.84
C GLY A 332 2.81 -9.02 -12.61
N ILE A 333 3.13 -8.78 -13.88
CA ILE A 333 2.57 -7.71 -14.74
C ILE A 333 2.83 -6.33 -14.10
N TYR A 334 1.82 -5.59 -13.66
CA TYR A 334 2.04 -4.30 -12.97
C TYR A 334 2.53 -4.45 -11.52
N THR A 335 2.42 -5.62 -10.94
CA THR A 335 2.85 -5.87 -9.57
C THR A 335 4.23 -6.52 -9.55
N ALA A 336 5.21 -5.80 -9.04
CA ALA A 336 6.55 -6.38 -8.84
C ALA A 336 6.46 -7.59 -7.89
N PRO A 337 7.27 -8.64 -8.10
CA PRO A 337 7.25 -9.80 -7.21
C PRO A 337 7.62 -9.46 -5.77
N THR A 338 8.59 -8.56 -5.56
CA THR A 338 9.05 -8.10 -4.24
C THR A 338 9.58 -6.67 -4.31
N ASP A 339 9.71 -5.99 -3.18
CA ASP A 339 10.40 -4.69 -3.08
C ASP A 339 11.88 -4.78 -3.50
N GLU A 340 12.52 -5.93 -3.25
CA GLU A 340 13.89 -6.22 -3.70
C GLU A 340 14.00 -6.17 -5.24
N ALA A 341 12.98 -6.67 -5.94
CA ALA A 341 12.92 -6.61 -7.40
C ALA A 341 12.88 -5.15 -7.89
N LEU A 342 12.02 -4.31 -7.31
CA LEU A 342 11.94 -2.88 -7.63
C LEU A 342 13.28 -2.17 -7.37
N ARG A 343 13.92 -2.45 -6.24
CA ARG A 343 15.23 -1.91 -5.90
C ARG A 343 16.29 -2.32 -6.92
N TRP A 344 16.29 -3.58 -7.33
CA TRP A 344 17.26 -4.11 -8.30
C TRP A 344 17.16 -3.43 -9.67
N ASP A 345 15.94 -3.14 -10.14
CA ASP A 345 15.73 -2.41 -11.39
C ASP A 345 16.36 -1.02 -11.32
N ILE A 346 16.05 -0.25 -10.26
CA ILE A 346 16.62 1.10 -10.06
C ILE A 346 18.15 1.05 -9.96
N GLU A 347 18.71 0.11 -9.20
CA GLU A 347 20.15 -0.05 -9.02
C GLU A 347 20.84 -0.48 -10.34
N THR A 348 20.17 -1.31 -11.14
CA THR A 348 20.68 -1.73 -12.45
C THR A 348 20.69 -0.58 -13.45
N MET A 349 19.62 0.21 -13.50
CA MET A 349 19.55 1.42 -14.32
C MET A 349 20.62 2.44 -13.90
N LYS A 350 20.89 2.58 -12.61
CA LYS A 350 21.92 3.49 -12.09
C LYS A 350 23.34 3.05 -12.44
N LYS A 351 23.62 1.77 -12.58
CA LYS A 351 24.94 1.21 -12.99
C LYS A 351 25.25 1.47 -14.45
#